data_8daaf40d90d8199d8a91ca3e14fba659
#
_entry.id   8daaf40d90d8199d8a91ca3e14fba659
#
_cell.length_a   1.000
_cell.length_b   1.000
_cell.length_c   1.000
_cell.angle_alpha   90.00
_cell.angle_beta   90.00
_cell.angle_gamma   90.00
#
_symmetry.space_group_name_H-M   'P 1'
#
loop_
_entity.id
_entity.type
_entity.pdbx_description
1 polymer ?
#
loop_
_entity_poly.entity_id
_entity_poly.type
_entity_poly.pdbx_seq_one_letter_code
_entity_poly.pdbx_strand_id
1 'polypeptide(L)'
;MVQKFVMHVPLYRQEKEWNRAGVQLSRQTMSNWVLRVAEDWLKPVYEELHRRLLQRQVLHADETTLQVLKLEGRTARSKCYMWLYRTGGDAEHPIVLYEYRPTRKAENAAAFLESFSGWLHADGYSGYHRLPKNIRVVGCWAYLRRKFDEAVDALPKDQRAGCAAPEGLDNASSGLSRNWQGCRRKNGVNSVWPGPSR
;
A
#
# COMPACT_ATOMS: atom_id res chain seq x y z
N MET A 1 -20.40 -5.99 12.87
CA MET A 1 -19.14 -5.34 12.39
C MET A 1 -17.99 -5.56 13.39
N VAL A 2 -18.07 -5.06 14.62
CA VAL A 2 -16.98 -5.14 15.63
C VAL A 2 -16.51 -6.58 15.86
N GLN A 3 -17.40 -7.52 16.18
CA GLN A 3 -17.04 -8.92 16.40
C GLN A 3 -16.27 -9.55 15.22
N LYS A 4 -16.67 -9.22 13.97
CA LYS A 4 -16.02 -9.82 12.79
C LYS A 4 -14.68 -9.18 12.45
N PHE A 5 -14.56 -7.86 12.49
CA PHE A 5 -13.39 -7.14 11.94
C PHE A 5 -12.42 -6.64 13.01
N VAL A 6 -12.89 -6.38 14.24
CA VAL A 6 -12.02 -5.95 15.34
C VAL A 6 -11.63 -7.13 16.22
N MET A 7 -12.61 -7.97 16.59
CA MET A 7 -12.40 -9.14 17.44
C MET A 7 -12.06 -10.42 16.67
N HIS A 8 -12.05 -10.36 15.34
CA HIS A 8 -11.73 -11.48 14.42
C HIS A 8 -12.60 -12.73 14.62
N VAL A 9 -13.87 -12.57 15.10
CA VAL A 9 -14.80 -13.69 15.30
C VAL A 9 -15.52 -14.01 14.00
N PRO A 10 -15.32 -15.18 13.38
CA PRO A 10 -16.01 -15.59 12.16
C PRO A 10 -17.54 -15.64 12.37
N LEU A 11 -18.32 -15.33 11.34
CA LEU A 11 -19.79 -15.35 11.43
C LEU A 11 -20.36 -16.70 11.88
N TYR A 12 -19.68 -17.80 11.53
CA TYR A 12 -20.05 -19.15 12.00
C TYR A 12 -20.00 -19.29 13.54
N ARG A 13 -18.98 -18.70 14.18
CA ARG A 13 -18.88 -18.72 15.66
C ARG A 13 -19.92 -17.80 16.28
N GLN A 14 -20.19 -16.66 15.66
CA GLN A 14 -21.26 -15.74 16.11
C GLN A 14 -22.65 -16.41 16.02
N GLU A 15 -22.94 -17.13 14.94
CA GLU A 15 -24.18 -17.90 14.78
C GLU A 15 -24.36 -18.91 15.91
N LYS A 16 -23.31 -19.68 16.21
CA LYS A 16 -23.35 -20.66 17.34
C LYS A 16 -23.58 -19.97 18.68
N GLU A 17 -22.99 -18.83 18.91
CA GLU A 17 -23.16 -18.07 20.16
C GLU A 17 -24.58 -17.56 20.31
N TRP A 18 -25.15 -16.96 19.27
CA TRP A 18 -26.53 -16.52 19.24
C TRP A 18 -27.51 -17.69 19.47
N ASN A 19 -27.27 -18.84 18.84
CA ASN A 19 -28.09 -20.03 19.03
C ASN A 19 -28.06 -20.53 20.48
N ARG A 20 -26.90 -20.47 21.17
CA ARG A 20 -26.79 -20.80 22.60
C ARG A 20 -27.56 -19.84 23.48
N ALA A 21 -27.59 -18.57 23.10
CA ALA A 21 -28.39 -17.54 23.75
C ALA A 21 -29.90 -17.60 23.41
N GLY A 22 -30.34 -18.59 22.64
CA GLY A 22 -31.74 -18.76 22.22
C GLY A 22 -32.17 -17.90 21.04
N VAL A 23 -31.23 -17.19 20.39
CA VAL A 23 -31.53 -16.32 19.24
C VAL A 23 -31.17 -17.01 17.93
N GLN A 24 -32.15 -17.24 17.07
CA GLN A 24 -31.98 -17.84 15.74
C GLN A 24 -31.54 -16.79 14.72
N LEU A 25 -30.21 -16.60 14.56
CA LEU A 25 -29.63 -15.63 13.64
C LEU A 25 -28.67 -16.33 12.67
N SER A 26 -29.09 -16.42 11.40
CA SER A 26 -28.32 -17.13 10.39
C SER A 26 -27.07 -16.36 9.95
N ARG A 27 -26.03 -17.09 9.54
CA ARG A 27 -24.82 -16.51 8.92
C ARG A 27 -25.16 -15.66 7.70
N GLN A 28 -26.16 -16.10 6.91
CA GLN A 28 -26.58 -15.37 5.72
C GLN A 28 -27.14 -13.99 6.08
N THR A 29 -27.99 -13.92 7.11
CA THR A 29 -28.55 -12.65 7.60
C THR A 29 -27.44 -11.72 8.08
N MET A 30 -26.51 -12.23 8.89
CA MET A 30 -25.36 -11.44 9.37
C MET A 30 -24.45 -10.99 8.22
N SER A 31 -24.24 -11.85 7.20
CA SER A 31 -23.46 -11.49 6.02
C SER A 31 -24.13 -10.37 5.23
N ASN A 32 -25.44 -10.46 5.02
CA ASN A 32 -26.22 -9.42 4.32
C ASN A 32 -26.16 -8.08 5.06
N TRP A 33 -26.24 -8.09 6.39
CA TRP A 33 -26.06 -6.87 7.19
C TRP A 33 -24.67 -6.25 7.03
N VAL A 34 -23.62 -7.09 7.02
CA VAL A 34 -22.24 -6.61 6.79
C VAL A 34 -22.11 -5.94 5.42
N LEU A 35 -22.65 -6.59 4.37
CA LEU A 35 -22.60 -6.05 3.02
C LEU A 35 -23.38 -4.73 2.91
N ARG A 36 -24.57 -4.69 3.51
CA ARG A 36 -25.40 -3.47 3.50
C ARG A 36 -24.75 -2.31 4.24
N VAL A 37 -24.16 -2.56 5.41
CA VAL A 37 -23.41 -1.52 6.14
C VAL A 37 -22.18 -1.04 5.33
N ALA A 38 -21.51 -1.96 4.63
CA ALA A 38 -20.38 -1.60 3.77
C ALA A 38 -20.83 -0.69 2.63
N GLU A 39 -21.94 -1.00 1.95
CA GLU A 39 -22.45 -0.22 0.81
C GLU A 39 -23.05 1.13 1.25
N ASP A 40 -23.91 1.11 2.28
CA ASP A 40 -24.70 2.29 2.67
C ASP A 40 -23.87 3.30 3.48
N TRP A 41 -22.86 2.84 4.25
CA TRP A 41 -22.15 3.68 5.23
C TRP A 41 -20.65 3.76 4.99
N LEU A 42 -19.97 2.65 4.71
CA LEU A 42 -18.52 2.65 4.58
C LEU A 42 -18.05 3.12 3.20
N LYS A 43 -18.79 2.82 2.16
CA LYS A 43 -18.46 3.22 0.80
C LYS A 43 -18.43 4.75 0.62
N PRO A 44 -19.44 5.53 1.08
CA PRO A 44 -19.35 6.99 1.01
C PRO A 44 -18.16 7.56 1.76
N VAL A 45 -17.81 6.99 2.92
CA VAL A 45 -16.61 7.40 3.68
C VAL A 45 -15.34 7.08 2.92
N TYR A 46 -15.25 5.88 2.32
CA TYR A 46 -14.12 5.48 1.48
C TYR A 46 -13.93 6.42 0.28
N GLU A 47 -15.02 6.75 -0.41
CA GLU A 47 -15.00 7.66 -1.58
C GLU A 47 -14.54 9.07 -1.19
N GLU A 48 -14.99 9.58 -0.06
CA GLU A 48 -14.54 10.88 0.45
C GLU A 48 -13.05 10.84 0.87
N LEU A 49 -12.60 9.77 1.53
CA LEU A 49 -11.19 9.59 1.86
C LEU A 49 -10.32 9.46 0.59
N HIS A 50 -10.81 8.76 -0.44
CA HIS A 50 -10.15 8.66 -1.74
C HIS A 50 -10.03 10.02 -2.41
N ARG A 51 -11.12 10.79 -2.45
CA ARG A 51 -11.11 12.14 -3.00
C ARG A 51 -10.09 13.05 -2.27
N ARG A 52 -10.04 13.00 -0.94
CA ARG A 52 -9.05 13.75 -0.14
C ARG A 52 -7.62 13.26 -0.34
N LEU A 53 -7.43 11.96 -0.51
CA LEU A 53 -6.12 11.38 -0.79
C LEU A 53 -5.56 11.94 -2.10
N LEU A 54 -6.36 11.95 -3.17
CA LEU A 54 -5.93 12.42 -4.50
C LEU A 54 -5.63 13.94 -4.55
N GLN A 55 -6.06 14.73 -3.57
CA GLN A 55 -5.73 16.15 -3.45
C GLN A 55 -4.34 16.41 -2.83
N ARG A 56 -3.63 15.38 -2.38
CA ARG A 56 -2.30 15.53 -1.79
C ARG A 56 -1.24 15.66 -2.85
N GLN A 57 -0.14 16.33 -2.52
CA GLN A 57 1.01 16.49 -3.43
C GLN A 57 1.88 15.24 -3.52
N VAL A 58 1.95 14.47 -2.43
CA VAL A 58 2.79 13.27 -2.31
C VAL A 58 1.96 12.11 -1.83
N LEU A 59 1.97 11.03 -2.59
CA LEU A 59 1.38 9.76 -2.22
C LEU A 59 2.43 8.66 -2.20
N HIS A 60 2.16 7.62 -1.42
CA HIS A 60 2.89 6.36 -1.48
C HIS A 60 1.96 5.29 -2.00
N ALA A 61 2.48 4.42 -2.86
CA ALA A 61 1.78 3.24 -3.36
C ALA A 61 2.65 2.01 -3.21
N ASP A 62 2.01 0.91 -2.86
CA ASP A 62 2.62 -0.42 -2.79
C ASP A 62 1.55 -1.47 -3.06
N GLU A 63 1.93 -2.68 -3.42
CA GLU A 63 1.00 -3.78 -3.58
C GLU A 63 1.57 -5.09 -3.02
N THR A 64 0.69 -5.86 -2.40
CA THR A 64 1.02 -7.19 -1.86
C THR A 64 0.14 -8.27 -2.45
N THR A 65 0.66 -9.48 -2.52
CA THR A 65 -0.10 -10.63 -3.00
C THR A 65 -1.14 -11.06 -1.98
N LEU A 66 -2.33 -11.38 -2.47
CA LEU A 66 -3.44 -11.93 -1.70
C LEU A 66 -3.95 -13.21 -2.37
N GLN A 67 -4.20 -14.26 -1.59
CA GLN A 67 -4.83 -15.47 -2.09
C GLN A 67 -6.34 -15.42 -1.88
N VAL A 68 -7.12 -15.60 -2.94
CA VAL A 68 -8.57 -15.74 -2.90
C VAL A 68 -8.94 -17.14 -3.37
N LEU A 69 -9.49 -17.96 -2.46
CA LEU A 69 -9.76 -19.36 -2.71
C LEU A 69 -10.89 -19.61 -3.72
N LYS A 70 -11.90 -18.73 -3.72
CA LYS A 70 -13.05 -18.84 -4.60
C LYS A 70 -13.19 -17.55 -5.41
N LEU A 71 -12.61 -17.55 -6.58
CA LEU A 71 -12.74 -16.48 -7.56
C LEU A 71 -13.26 -17.08 -8.85
N GLU A 72 -14.36 -16.56 -9.35
CA GLU A 72 -15.01 -17.05 -10.57
C GLU A 72 -14.03 -16.98 -11.76
N GLY A 73 -13.98 -18.05 -12.53
CA GLY A 73 -13.08 -18.17 -13.68
C GLY A 73 -11.58 -18.31 -13.36
N ARG A 74 -11.20 -18.49 -12.07
CA ARG A 74 -9.78 -18.65 -11.68
C ARG A 74 -9.55 -19.80 -10.71
N THR A 75 -8.35 -20.35 -10.74
CA THR A 75 -7.94 -21.39 -9.77
C THR A 75 -7.61 -20.76 -8.41
N ALA A 76 -7.73 -21.55 -7.34
CA ALA A 76 -7.38 -21.13 -5.97
C ALA A 76 -5.89 -20.74 -5.80
N ARG A 77 -5.02 -21.13 -6.76
CA ARG A 77 -3.59 -20.77 -6.79
C ARG A 77 -3.33 -19.41 -7.45
N SER A 78 -4.35 -18.80 -8.09
CA SER A 78 -4.19 -17.52 -8.77
C SER A 78 -3.88 -16.42 -7.76
N LYS A 79 -2.82 -15.65 -8.02
CA LYS A 79 -2.45 -14.49 -7.19
C LYS A 79 -3.39 -13.34 -7.50
N CYS A 80 -4.02 -12.81 -6.46
CA CYS A 80 -4.68 -11.52 -6.44
C CYS A 80 -3.80 -10.52 -5.70
N TYR A 81 -4.18 -9.27 -5.70
CA TYR A 81 -3.36 -8.21 -5.12
C TYR A 81 -4.22 -7.28 -4.25
N MET A 82 -3.63 -6.86 -3.14
CA MET A 82 -4.10 -5.76 -2.34
C MET A 82 -3.19 -4.58 -2.61
N TRP A 83 -3.73 -3.54 -3.19
CA TRP A 83 -3.05 -2.27 -3.42
C TRP A 83 -3.23 -1.39 -2.20
N LEU A 84 -2.16 -0.73 -1.81
CA LEU A 84 -2.11 0.22 -0.72
C LEU A 84 -1.80 1.60 -1.29
N TYR A 85 -2.59 2.59 -0.91
CA TYR A 85 -2.31 3.99 -1.21
C TYR A 85 -2.38 4.80 0.09
N ARG A 86 -1.39 5.65 0.32
CA ARG A 86 -1.33 6.45 1.54
C ARG A 86 -0.75 7.84 1.29
N THR A 87 -1.10 8.76 2.16
CA THR A 87 -0.46 10.09 2.23
C THR A 87 1.01 9.99 2.64
N GLY A 88 1.80 11.02 2.34
CA GLY A 88 3.16 11.14 2.86
C GLY A 88 3.22 11.11 4.39
N GLY A 89 4.40 10.80 4.94
CA GLY A 89 4.59 10.66 6.39
C GLY A 89 4.49 11.98 7.18
N ASP A 90 4.43 13.10 6.49
CA ASP A 90 4.29 14.46 7.03
C ASP A 90 2.85 14.97 7.06
N ALA A 91 1.87 14.15 6.67
CA ALA A 91 0.48 14.55 6.66
C ALA A 91 -0.06 14.66 8.09
N GLU A 92 -0.63 15.81 8.44
CA GLU A 92 -1.30 16.05 9.72
C GLU A 92 -2.42 15.03 9.98
N HIS A 93 -3.19 14.74 8.91
CA HIS A 93 -4.24 13.73 8.92
C HIS A 93 -3.90 12.65 7.91
N PRO A 94 -3.23 11.56 8.33
CA PRO A 94 -2.84 10.50 7.43
C PRO A 94 -4.05 9.70 6.95
N ILE A 95 -4.07 9.43 5.65
CA ILE A 95 -5.08 8.58 5.00
C ILE A 95 -4.35 7.35 4.46
N VAL A 96 -4.93 6.17 4.71
CA VAL A 96 -4.47 4.89 4.17
C VAL A 96 -5.67 4.18 3.58
N LEU A 97 -5.60 3.85 2.29
CA LEU A 97 -6.64 3.13 1.59
C LEU A 97 -6.10 1.83 1.01
N TYR A 98 -6.94 0.81 1.04
CA TYR A 98 -6.67 -0.50 0.46
C TYR A 98 -7.65 -0.77 -0.65
N GLU A 99 -7.14 -1.29 -1.76
CA GLU A 99 -7.95 -1.69 -2.91
C GLU A 99 -7.61 -3.11 -3.34
N TYR A 100 -8.62 -3.98 -3.36
CA TYR A 100 -8.48 -5.33 -3.90
C TYR A 100 -8.56 -5.31 -5.43
N ARG A 101 -7.60 -5.96 -6.08
CA ARG A 101 -7.62 -6.20 -7.53
C ARG A 101 -7.21 -7.65 -7.86
N PRO A 102 -7.87 -8.28 -8.84
CA PRO A 102 -7.54 -9.65 -9.23
C PRO A 102 -6.22 -9.76 -9.98
N THR A 103 -5.62 -8.66 -10.41
CA THR A 103 -4.36 -8.64 -11.17
C THR A 103 -3.43 -7.52 -10.71
N ARG A 104 -2.13 -7.65 -11.07
CA ARG A 104 -1.11 -6.60 -10.84
C ARG A 104 -0.96 -5.67 -12.06
N LYS A 105 -1.98 -5.51 -12.89
CA LYS A 105 -1.87 -4.69 -14.10
C LYS A 105 -1.74 -3.21 -13.77
N ALA A 106 -0.99 -2.47 -14.60
CA ALA A 106 -0.77 -1.02 -14.46
C ALA A 106 -2.08 -0.22 -14.52
N GLU A 107 -3.08 -0.73 -15.27
CA GLU A 107 -4.39 -0.11 -15.41
C GLU A 107 -5.13 0.03 -14.06
N ASN A 108 -4.85 -0.86 -13.10
CA ASN A 108 -5.45 -0.77 -11.75
C ASN A 108 -4.97 0.48 -11.01
N ALA A 109 -3.64 0.73 -11.03
CA ALA A 109 -3.08 1.92 -10.43
C ALA A 109 -3.51 3.19 -11.18
N ALA A 110 -3.57 3.14 -12.52
CA ALA A 110 -4.02 4.26 -13.33
C ALA A 110 -5.48 4.63 -13.03
N ALA A 111 -6.37 3.64 -12.87
CA ALA A 111 -7.78 3.87 -12.53
C ALA A 111 -7.94 4.48 -11.12
N PHE A 112 -7.17 3.99 -10.13
CA PHE A 112 -7.22 4.55 -8.78
C PHE A 112 -6.70 5.98 -8.72
N LEU A 113 -5.66 6.30 -9.49
CA LEU A 113 -4.97 7.58 -9.49
C LEU A 113 -5.45 8.52 -10.62
N GLU A 114 -6.61 8.28 -11.22
CA GLU A 114 -7.09 8.99 -12.42
C GLU A 114 -7.06 10.51 -12.28
N SER A 115 -7.46 11.04 -11.13
CA SER A 115 -7.50 12.49 -10.86
C SER A 115 -6.28 12.99 -10.09
N PHE A 116 -5.28 12.14 -9.86
CA PHE A 116 -4.09 12.53 -9.11
C PHE A 116 -3.09 13.26 -10.00
N SER A 117 -2.47 14.31 -9.43
CA SER A 117 -1.35 15.00 -10.02
C SER A 117 -0.33 15.33 -8.93
N GLY A 118 0.88 14.79 -9.05
CA GLY A 118 1.89 15.00 -8.01
C GLY A 118 2.98 13.92 -8.01
N TRP A 119 3.54 13.69 -6.85
CA TRP A 119 4.62 12.73 -6.64
C TRP A 119 4.10 11.43 -6.07
N LEU A 120 4.36 10.32 -6.75
CA LEU A 120 4.03 8.98 -6.29
C LEU A 120 5.31 8.26 -5.87
N HIS A 121 5.45 8.01 -4.58
CA HIS A 121 6.54 7.23 -4.03
C HIS A 121 6.16 5.75 -4.09
N ALA A 122 6.88 4.97 -4.90
CA ALA A 122 6.59 3.57 -5.14
C ALA A 122 7.88 2.73 -5.23
N ASP A 123 7.72 1.42 -5.32
CA ASP A 123 8.82 0.51 -5.62
C ASP A 123 9.20 0.56 -7.12
N GLY A 124 10.15 -0.28 -7.51
CA GLY A 124 10.60 -0.40 -8.90
C GLY A 124 9.66 -1.17 -9.83
N TYR A 125 8.40 -1.37 -9.48
CA TYR A 125 7.45 -2.06 -10.35
C TYR A 125 7.18 -1.28 -11.64
N SER A 126 7.41 -1.93 -12.78
CA SER A 126 7.31 -1.31 -14.11
C SER A 126 5.90 -0.79 -14.45
N GLY A 127 4.87 -1.27 -13.76
CA GLY A 127 3.50 -0.79 -13.93
C GLY A 127 3.31 0.69 -13.59
N TYR A 128 4.03 1.20 -12.60
CA TYR A 128 3.97 2.62 -12.23
C TYR A 128 4.59 3.53 -13.29
N HIS A 129 5.53 3.06 -14.12
CA HIS A 129 6.12 3.84 -15.21
C HIS A 129 5.16 4.05 -16.40
N ARG A 130 4.01 3.37 -16.41
CA ARG A 130 2.96 3.54 -17.42
C ARG A 130 1.88 4.53 -17.01
N LEU A 131 2.01 5.15 -15.84
CA LEU A 131 1.09 6.16 -15.36
C LEU A 131 1.17 7.44 -16.20
N PRO A 132 0.11 8.25 -16.24
CA PRO A 132 0.10 9.54 -16.94
C PRO A 132 1.23 10.47 -16.49
N LYS A 133 1.71 11.33 -17.39
CA LYS A 133 2.87 12.22 -17.15
C LYS A 133 2.68 13.26 -16.03
N ASN A 134 1.45 13.53 -15.64
CA ASN A 134 1.13 14.38 -14.49
C ASN A 134 1.47 13.71 -13.14
N ILE A 135 1.73 12.39 -13.14
CA ILE A 135 2.16 11.64 -11.97
C ILE A 135 3.67 11.37 -12.10
N ARG A 136 4.44 11.96 -11.18
CA ARG A 136 5.89 11.79 -11.13
C ARG A 136 6.25 10.67 -10.16
N VAL A 137 6.65 9.53 -10.70
CA VAL A 137 7.05 8.37 -9.88
C VAL A 137 8.44 8.58 -9.33
N VAL A 138 8.59 8.42 -8.02
CA VAL A 138 9.86 8.47 -7.31
C VAL A 138 10.12 7.15 -6.60
N GLY A 139 11.36 6.66 -6.67
CA GLY A 139 11.74 5.37 -6.10
C GLY A 139 11.87 5.39 -4.58
N CYS A 140 11.64 4.24 -3.98
CA CYS A 140 11.81 4.02 -2.55
C CYS A 140 13.28 3.70 -2.22
N TRP A 141 13.93 4.51 -1.38
CA TRP A 141 15.31 4.29 -0.91
C TRP A 141 15.50 2.96 -0.19
N ALA A 142 14.52 2.52 0.58
CA ALA A 142 14.57 1.23 1.25
C ALA A 142 14.62 0.05 0.25
N TYR A 143 13.94 0.20 -0.89
CA TYR A 143 14.01 -0.77 -1.99
C TYR A 143 15.36 -0.76 -2.68
N LEU A 144 15.91 0.43 -2.94
CA LEU A 144 17.22 0.57 -3.54
C LEU A 144 18.29 -0.08 -2.64
N ARG A 145 18.29 0.23 -1.35
CA ARG A 145 19.18 -0.40 -0.37
C ARG A 145 19.08 -1.92 -0.41
N ARG A 146 17.86 -2.48 -0.36
CA ARG A 146 17.66 -3.93 -0.44
C ARG A 146 18.30 -4.55 -1.70
N LYS A 147 18.24 -3.85 -2.84
CA LYS A 147 18.88 -4.32 -4.06
C LYS A 147 20.40 -4.33 -3.97
N PHE A 148 20.99 -3.37 -3.28
CA PHE A 148 22.44 -3.41 -2.99
C PHE A 148 22.78 -4.55 -2.03
N ASP A 149 22.01 -4.73 -0.95
CA ASP A 149 22.21 -5.83 -0.01
C ASP A 149 22.10 -7.19 -0.71
N GLU A 150 21.08 -7.40 -1.54
CA GLU A 150 20.91 -8.61 -2.36
C GLU A 150 22.09 -8.84 -3.31
N ALA A 151 22.62 -7.78 -3.93
CA ALA A 151 23.77 -7.87 -4.82
C ALA A 151 25.05 -8.25 -4.07
N VAL A 152 25.29 -7.67 -2.89
CA VAL A 152 26.42 -8.02 -2.02
C VAL A 152 26.31 -9.46 -1.52
N ASP A 153 25.10 -9.91 -1.15
CA ASP A 153 24.86 -11.27 -0.69
C ASP A 153 25.04 -12.34 -1.79
N ALA A 154 24.89 -11.95 -3.04
CA ALA A 154 25.15 -12.83 -4.19
C ALA A 154 26.68 -13.01 -4.46
N LEU A 155 27.54 -12.16 -3.89
CA LEU A 155 29.00 -12.28 -4.06
C LEU A 155 29.59 -13.39 -3.18
N PRO A 156 30.68 -14.05 -3.63
CA PRO A 156 31.48 -14.94 -2.80
C PRO A 156 31.97 -14.23 -1.52
N LYS A 157 32.09 -14.96 -0.42
CA LYS A 157 32.44 -14.38 0.91
C LYS A 157 33.74 -13.60 0.94
N ASP A 158 34.71 -14.00 0.13
CA ASP A 158 36.02 -13.36 -0.04
C ASP A 158 35.95 -12.01 -0.75
N GLN A 159 34.90 -11.76 -1.54
CA GLN A 159 34.72 -10.51 -2.28
C GLN A 159 33.78 -9.52 -1.57
N ARG A 160 33.07 -9.96 -0.53
CA ARG A 160 32.11 -9.11 0.21
C ARG A 160 32.79 -7.99 1.00
N ALA A 161 34.01 -8.22 1.49
CA ALA A 161 34.75 -7.28 2.35
C ALA A 161 35.09 -5.95 1.67
N GLY A 162 35.13 -5.89 0.33
CA GLY A 162 35.39 -4.66 -0.43
C GLY A 162 34.11 -3.95 -0.95
N CYS A 163 32.95 -4.57 -0.79
CA CYS A 163 31.67 -4.08 -1.30
C CYS A 163 30.72 -3.62 -0.19
N ALA A 164 31.26 -3.09 0.91
CA ALA A 164 30.43 -2.42 1.92
C ALA A 164 29.56 -1.36 1.21
N ALA A 165 28.26 -1.37 1.49
CA ALA A 165 27.38 -0.29 1.04
C ALA A 165 28.05 1.05 1.43
N PRO A 166 28.05 2.08 0.56
CA PRO A 166 28.69 3.34 0.86
C PRO A 166 28.28 3.80 2.25
N GLU A 167 29.28 4.05 3.12
CA GLU A 167 29.03 4.58 4.46
C GLU A 167 28.18 5.84 4.32
N GLY A 168 26.99 5.82 4.84
CA GLY A 168 26.00 6.89 4.65
C GLY A 168 24.65 6.41 4.15
N LEU A 169 24.55 5.29 3.39
CA LEU A 169 23.27 4.69 3.02
C LEU A 169 22.58 4.06 4.24
N ASP A 170 23.32 3.54 5.19
CA ASP A 170 22.82 3.00 6.45
C ASP A 170 22.25 4.10 7.35
N ASN A 171 22.91 5.24 7.41
CA ASN A 171 22.42 6.43 8.09
C ASN A 171 21.30 7.13 7.30
N ALA A 172 21.30 7.08 5.97
CA ALA A 172 20.24 7.65 5.16
C ALA A 172 18.91 6.89 5.29
N SER A 173 18.91 5.56 5.37
CA SER A 173 17.67 4.78 5.50
C SER A 173 17.05 4.82 6.90
N SER A 174 17.87 4.86 7.95
CA SER A 174 17.43 5.02 9.36
C SER A 174 17.28 6.48 9.77
N GLY A 175 18.02 7.39 9.16
CA GLY A 175 17.96 8.82 9.38
C GLY A 175 16.96 9.55 8.50
N LEU A 176 16.67 9.06 7.26
CA LEU A 176 15.68 9.65 6.37
C LEU A 176 14.25 9.48 6.89
N SER A 177 13.93 8.39 7.58
CA SER A 177 12.63 8.29 8.26
C SER A 177 12.51 9.23 9.46
N ARG A 178 13.64 9.60 10.11
CA ARG A 178 13.68 10.51 11.27
C ARG A 178 14.09 11.94 10.91
N ASN A 179 14.96 12.15 9.94
CA ASN A 179 15.51 13.46 9.59
C ASN A 179 14.79 14.17 8.45
N TRP A 180 13.87 13.50 7.75
CA TRP A 180 13.01 14.20 6.79
C TRP A 180 12.15 15.28 7.47
N GLN A 181 11.77 15.05 8.73
CA GLN A 181 11.14 16.08 9.56
C GLN A 181 12.08 17.21 9.97
N GLY A 182 13.38 16.96 10.08
CA GLY A 182 14.39 17.95 10.48
C GLY A 182 14.93 18.83 9.33
N CYS A 183 14.99 18.30 8.11
CA CYS A 183 15.53 19.02 6.95
C CYS A 183 14.59 20.10 6.40
N ARG A 184 13.25 19.94 6.59
CA ARG A 184 12.25 20.98 6.26
C ARG A 184 12.41 22.25 7.07
N ARG A 185 12.95 22.17 8.28
CA ARG A 185 13.06 23.35 9.17
C ARG A 185 14.30 24.19 8.96
N LYS A 186 15.33 23.70 8.28
CA LYS A 186 16.62 24.41 8.18
C LYS A 186 17.01 24.93 6.80
N ASN A 187 16.57 24.32 5.71
CA ASN A 187 16.97 24.76 4.38
C ASN A 187 15.80 24.63 3.41
N GLY A 188 15.17 25.73 3.02
CA GLY A 188 14.14 25.81 2.00
C GLY A 188 14.62 25.45 0.57
N VAL A 189 15.31 24.33 0.40
CA VAL A 189 15.88 23.88 -0.88
C VAL A 189 15.17 22.61 -1.34
N ASN A 190 14.40 22.76 -2.42
CA ASN A 190 13.87 21.67 -3.22
C ASN A 190 15.02 20.92 -3.90
N SER A 191 15.50 19.83 -3.33
CA SER A 191 16.39 18.91 -4.03
C SER A 191 15.56 18.04 -4.98
N VAL A 192 15.42 18.48 -6.21
CA VAL A 192 14.92 17.69 -7.34
C VAL A 192 16.04 16.77 -7.78
N TRP A 193 15.87 15.47 -7.66
CA TRP A 193 16.76 14.49 -8.26
C TRP A 193 16.59 14.52 -9.78
N PRO A 194 17.65 14.71 -10.60
CA PRO A 194 17.55 14.54 -12.03
C PRO A 194 17.34 13.05 -12.34
N GLY A 195 16.26 12.73 -13.02
CA GLY A 195 16.03 11.39 -13.53
C GLY A 195 17.17 10.92 -14.44
N PRO A 196 17.35 9.60 -14.62
CA PRO A 196 18.41 9.08 -15.49
C PRO A 196 18.18 9.60 -16.91
N SER A 197 19.18 10.31 -17.44
CA SER A 197 19.32 10.60 -18.86
C SER A 197 19.41 9.28 -19.62
N ARG A 198 18.73 9.20 -20.74
CA ARG A 198 18.58 8.06 -21.65
C ARG A 198 19.90 7.42 -22.03
#